data_c49c912dba090ddb4bd7577eb43e4aa7
#
_entry.id   c49c912dba090ddb4bd7577eb43e4aa7
#
_cell.length_a   1.000
_cell.length_b   1.000
_cell.length_c   1.000
_cell.angle_alpha   90.00
_cell.angle_beta   90.00
_cell.angle_gamma   90.00
#
_symmetry.space_group_name_H-M   'P 1'
#
loop_
_entity.id
_entity.type
_entity.pdbx_description
1 polymer ?
#
loop_
_entity_poly.entity_id
_entity_poly.type
_entity_poly.pdbx_seq_one_letter_code
_entity_poly.pdbx_strand_id
1 'polypeptide(L)'
;KGTHKMTINQQLLCYKRLPNWTATTLPEMVTQKHNTKVGTWAKLTILSGSLRFYELDEQGQVTAEHLFTPETEIPFVEPQAWHRIAAASDDLECYLSFYCKPEDYMAKKYDTKAHSEVLEAVQSGHIKPGRTLDLGCGHGRNALYLASLGHDVTAVDVNNEATQRIQMIADEENYNVRAGYYDINAAALPESETFDFILSTVVFMFLDPDQIPAIIKNMQ
;
A
#
# COMPACT_ATOMS: atom_id res chain seq x y z
N LYS A 1 3.02 29.38 -25.24
CA LYS A 1 3.63 28.03 -25.10
C LYS A 1 2.96 27.42 -23.89
N GLY A 2 2.02 26.49 -24.14
CA GLY A 2 1.13 25.95 -23.14
C GLY A 2 1.86 25.03 -22.17
N THR A 3 1.71 25.29 -20.90
CA THR A 3 2.03 24.37 -19.82
C THR A 3 1.00 23.24 -19.85
N HIS A 4 1.43 22.06 -20.29
CA HIS A 4 0.66 20.84 -20.13
C HIS A 4 0.50 20.58 -18.63
N LYS A 5 -0.66 20.93 -18.06
CA LYS A 5 -1.16 20.29 -16.85
C LYS A 5 -1.40 18.83 -17.21
N MET A 6 -0.47 17.96 -16.87
CA MET A 6 -0.76 16.53 -16.85
C MET A 6 -1.87 16.32 -15.84
N THR A 7 -3.05 16.03 -16.32
CA THR A 7 -4.15 15.52 -15.52
C THR A 7 -3.71 14.12 -15.08
N ILE A 8 -3.12 14.01 -13.90
CA ILE A 8 -2.81 12.72 -13.28
C ILE A 8 -4.14 12.17 -12.83
N ASN A 9 -4.81 11.43 -13.71
CA ASN A 9 -5.97 10.62 -13.39
C ASN A 9 -5.48 9.28 -12.78
N GLN A 10 -4.48 9.34 -11.89
CA GLN A 10 -4.08 8.21 -11.06
C GLN A 10 -4.90 8.31 -9.78
N GLN A 11 -5.80 7.36 -9.62
CA GLN A 11 -6.62 7.23 -8.42
C GLN A 11 -5.69 6.95 -7.22
N LEU A 12 -5.41 7.98 -6.41
CA LEU A 12 -4.67 7.83 -5.17
C LEU A 12 -5.51 7.07 -4.15
N LEU A 13 -4.90 6.14 -3.43
CA LEU A 13 -5.53 5.35 -2.39
C LEU A 13 -5.14 5.88 -1.01
N CYS A 14 -6.14 6.09 -0.15
CA CYS A 14 -5.92 6.44 1.25
C CYS A 14 -5.41 5.22 2.02
N TYR A 15 -4.20 5.27 2.55
CA TYR A 15 -3.64 4.17 3.33
C TYR A 15 -3.56 4.45 4.83
N LYS A 16 -3.74 5.71 5.24
CA LYS A 16 -3.72 6.09 6.65
C LYS A 16 -4.50 7.37 6.88
N ARG A 17 -5.35 7.37 7.92
CA ARG A 17 -5.99 8.56 8.48
C ARG A 17 -5.52 8.73 9.91
N LEU A 18 -5.13 9.94 10.28
CA LEU A 18 -4.77 10.30 11.64
C LEU A 18 -6.02 10.68 12.45
N PRO A 19 -5.96 10.59 13.80
CA PRO A 19 -7.02 11.08 14.65
C PRO A 19 -7.32 12.57 14.42
N ASN A 20 -8.50 13.02 14.79
CA ASN A 20 -8.85 14.43 14.72
C ASN A 20 -7.97 15.27 15.63
N TRP A 21 -7.60 16.44 15.16
CA TRP A 21 -6.91 17.48 15.92
C TRP A 21 -7.81 18.69 16.12
N THR A 22 -7.61 19.37 17.23
CA THR A 22 -8.21 20.67 17.56
C THR A 22 -7.15 21.77 17.56
N ALA A 23 -7.52 23.02 17.73
CA ALA A 23 -6.59 24.14 17.84
C ALA A 23 -5.51 23.92 18.91
N THR A 24 -5.84 23.20 19.99
CA THR A 24 -4.93 22.92 21.13
C THR A 24 -4.21 21.58 21.03
N THR A 25 -4.60 20.68 20.12
CA THR A 25 -4.01 19.35 19.98
C THR A 25 -3.24 19.16 18.67
N LEU A 26 -3.07 20.21 17.85
CA LEU A 26 -2.19 20.15 16.68
C LEU A 26 -0.80 19.70 17.12
N PRO A 27 -0.23 18.63 16.54
CA PRO A 27 1.13 18.21 16.86
C PRO A 27 2.14 19.31 16.53
N GLU A 28 3.12 19.51 17.40
CA GLU A 28 4.17 20.52 17.17
C GLU A 28 4.87 20.33 15.82
N MET A 29 5.11 19.09 15.45
CA MET A 29 5.77 18.74 14.17
C MET A 29 5.08 19.35 12.96
N VAL A 30 3.74 19.42 12.93
CA VAL A 30 3.00 19.95 11.77
C VAL A 30 2.93 21.49 11.78
N THR A 31 3.20 22.12 12.93
CA THR A 31 3.27 23.59 13.05
C THR A 31 4.65 24.15 12.67
N GLN A 32 5.64 23.28 12.56
CA GLN A 32 6.99 23.59 12.09
C GLN A 32 7.14 23.20 10.61
N LYS A 33 8.23 23.67 9.98
CA LYS A 33 8.57 23.28 8.61
C LYS A 33 8.71 21.78 8.49
N HIS A 34 7.91 21.17 7.64
CA HIS A 34 7.96 19.73 7.37
C HIS A 34 7.51 19.44 5.93
N ASN A 35 7.67 18.20 5.49
CA ASN A 35 7.16 17.69 4.23
C ASN A 35 6.70 16.25 4.38
N THR A 36 6.08 15.72 3.35
CA THR A 36 5.74 14.30 3.26
C THR A 36 6.87 13.51 2.58
N LYS A 37 6.90 12.20 2.85
CA LYS A 37 7.85 11.29 2.21
C LYS A 37 7.59 11.18 0.70
N VAL A 38 8.61 10.75 -0.05
CA VAL A 38 8.46 10.37 -1.46
C VAL A 38 7.29 9.41 -1.64
N GLY A 39 6.46 9.64 -2.68
CA GLY A 39 5.30 8.82 -2.98
C GLY A 39 4.18 8.89 -1.92
N THR A 40 4.16 9.93 -1.09
CA THR A 40 3.12 10.18 -0.09
C THR A 40 2.48 11.53 -0.30
N TRP A 41 1.22 11.53 -0.71
CA TRP A 41 0.35 12.70 -0.75
C TRP A 41 -0.37 12.85 0.58
N ALA A 42 -0.59 14.10 1.00
CA ALA A 42 -1.39 14.39 2.18
C ALA A 42 -2.64 15.18 1.82
N LYS A 43 -3.72 14.98 2.54
CA LYS A 43 -4.95 15.76 2.41
C LYS A 43 -5.49 16.14 3.77
N LEU A 44 -5.62 17.45 3.98
CA LEU A 44 -6.32 18.00 5.13
C LEU A 44 -7.83 17.99 4.90
N THR A 45 -8.57 17.72 5.95
CA THR A 45 -10.03 17.89 6.00
C THR A 45 -10.36 18.74 7.22
N ILE A 46 -11.03 19.86 7.00
CA ILE A 46 -11.49 20.74 8.07
C ILE A 46 -12.94 20.37 8.38
N LEU A 47 -13.23 20.07 9.64
CA LEU A 47 -14.57 19.71 10.12
C LEU A 47 -15.30 20.92 10.69
N SER A 48 -14.57 21.81 11.39
CA SER A 48 -15.05 23.09 11.91
C SER A 48 -13.92 24.09 12.04
N GLY A 49 -14.26 25.35 12.15
CA GLY A 49 -13.29 26.43 12.31
C GLY A 49 -12.45 26.69 11.08
N SER A 50 -11.24 27.15 11.29
CA SER A 50 -10.32 27.51 10.19
C SER A 50 -8.86 27.21 10.53
N LEU A 51 -8.08 26.93 9.48
CA LEU A 51 -6.66 26.58 9.54
C LEU A 51 -5.89 27.39 8.51
N ARG A 52 -4.74 27.92 8.89
CA ARG A 52 -3.76 28.53 7.98
C ARG A 52 -2.79 27.47 7.49
N PHE A 53 -2.61 27.42 6.18
CA PHE A 53 -1.64 26.56 5.51
C PHE A 53 -0.60 27.46 4.83
N TYR A 54 0.67 27.22 5.12
CA TYR A 54 1.79 27.96 4.57
C TYR A 54 2.62 27.05 3.69
N GLU A 55 2.73 27.41 2.41
CA GLU A 55 3.71 26.81 1.51
C GLU A 55 5.07 27.42 1.80
N LEU A 56 6.11 26.58 1.82
CA LEU A 56 7.47 27.00 2.16
C LEU A 56 8.45 26.59 1.06
N ASP A 57 9.50 27.37 0.91
CA ASP A 57 10.67 26.95 0.15
C ASP A 57 11.61 26.04 0.98
N GLU A 58 12.70 25.58 0.36
CA GLU A 58 13.70 24.74 1.04
C GLU A 58 14.37 25.44 2.23
N GLN A 59 14.45 26.77 2.22
CA GLN A 59 15.01 27.60 3.29
C GLN A 59 13.99 27.86 4.40
N GLY A 60 12.70 27.49 4.20
CA GLY A 60 11.62 27.69 5.16
C GLY A 60 10.95 29.06 5.07
N GLN A 61 11.20 29.82 3.99
CA GLN A 61 10.51 31.08 3.74
C GLN A 61 9.10 30.78 3.22
N VAL A 62 8.12 31.58 3.67
CA VAL A 62 6.73 31.47 3.21
C VAL A 62 6.63 31.97 1.77
N THR A 63 6.19 31.10 0.86
CA THR A 63 5.95 31.40 -0.55
C THR A 63 4.49 31.65 -0.86
N ALA A 64 3.56 31.03 -0.11
CA ALA A 64 2.13 31.27 -0.19
C ALA A 64 1.44 30.96 1.15
N GLU A 65 0.30 31.59 1.38
CA GLU A 65 -0.56 31.38 2.55
C GLU A 65 -2.00 31.13 2.08
N HIS A 66 -2.64 30.14 2.67
CA HIS A 66 -4.02 29.79 2.40
C HIS A 66 -4.80 29.68 3.71
N LEU A 67 -6.07 30.13 3.69
CA LEU A 67 -7.02 29.89 4.77
C LEU A 67 -7.98 28.79 4.36
N PHE A 68 -7.98 27.69 5.09
CA PHE A 68 -8.87 26.56 4.85
C PHE A 68 -10.00 26.51 5.88
N THR A 69 -11.21 26.29 5.40
CA THR A 69 -12.44 26.12 6.16
C THR A 69 -13.15 24.85 5.68
N PRO A 70 -14.25 24.40 6.32
CA PRO A 70 -15.02 23.25 5.84
C PRO A 70 -15.50 23.36 4.38
N GLU A 71 -15.72 24.59 3.90
CA GLU A 71 -16.21 24.86 2.54
C GLU A 71 -15.09 24.94 1.49
N THR A 72 -13.84 24.95 1.94
CA THR A 72 -12.69 25.05 1.03
C THR A 72 -12.42 23.72 0.32
N GLU A 73 -12.36 23.72 -1.00
CA GLU A 73 -11.82 22.57 -1.74
C GLU A 73 -10.29 22.53 -1.58
N ILE A 74 -9.82 21.76 -0.59
CA ILE A 74 -8.40 21.65 -0.25
C ILE A 74 -7.73 20.68 -1.23
N PRO A 75 -6.67 21.10 -1.96
CA PRO A 75 -5.93 20.22 -2.85
C PRO A 75 -5.10 19.20 -2.03
N PHE A 76 -4.60 18.17 -2.71
CA PHE A 76 -3.56 17.33 -2.15
C PHE A 76 -2.27 18.12 -1.97
N VAL A 77 -1.60 17.89 -0.85
CA VAL A 77 -0.20 18.31 -0.64
C VAL A 77 0.68 17.27 -1.33
N GLU A 78 1.46 17.73 -2.31
CA GLU A 78 2.35 16.88 -3.09
C GLU A 78 3.48 16.29 -2.25
N PRO A 79 4.02 15.11 -2.61
CA PRO A 79 5.18 14.53 -1.95
C PRO A 79 6.35 15.53 -1.89
N GLN A 80 7.00 15.58 -0.73
CA GLN A 80 8.17 16.41 -0.47
C GLN A 80 7.94 17.94 -0.55
N ALA A 81 6.71 18.42 -0.74
CA ALA A 81 6.39 19.84 -0.69
C ALA A 81 6.53 20.36 0.75
N TRP A 82 7.39 21.36 0.94
CA TRP A 82 7.62 21.97 2.25
C TRP A 82 6.44 22.84 2.66
N HIS A 83 5.97 22.64 3.88
CA HIS A 83 4.83 23.40 4.41
C HIS A 83 4.80 23.39 5.94
N ARG A 84 3.91 24.17 6.50
CA ARG A 84 3.47 24.13 7.90
C ARG A 84 2.03 24.57 8.01
N ILE A 85 1.38 24.21 9.13
CA ILE A 85 0.01 24.63 9.43
C ILE A 85 -0.09 25.32 10.78
N ALA A 86 -1.14 26.11 10.96
CA ALA A 86 -1.47 26.74 12.24
C ALA A 86 -3.00 26.85 12.37
N ALA A 87 -3.52 26.72 13.61
CA ALA A 87 -4.91 27.04 13.87
C ALA A 87 -5.17 28.54 13.59
N ALA A 88 -6.25 28.85 12.90
CA ALA A 88 -6.68 30.22 12.63
C ALA A 88 -7.92 30.61 13.45
N SER A 89 -8.60 29.63 14.07
CA SER A 89 -9.70 29.84 15.01
C SER A 89 -9.65 28.84 16.15
N ASP A 90 -10.25 29.18 17.28
CA ASP A 90 -10.25 28.35 18.50
C ASP A 90 -11.13 27.11 18.37
N ASP A 91 -12.12 27.14 17.49
CA ASP A 91 -13.04 26.06 17.19
C ASP A 91 -12.56 25.12 16.06
N LEU A 92 -11.28 25.21 15.69
CA LEU A 92 -10.69 24.32 14.69
C LEU A 92 -10.85 22.86 15.12
N GLU A 93 -11.42 22.07 14.22
CA GLU A 93 -11.34 20.61 14.22
C GLU A 93 -10.99 20.14 12.81
N CYS A 94 -9.95 19.31 12.69
CA CYS A 94 -9.46 18.80 11.41
C CYS A 94 -8.81 17.45 11.56
N TYR A 95 -8.58 16.78 10.44
CA TYR A 95 -7.74 15.60 10.38
C TYR A 95 -6.89 15.55 9.09
N LEU A 96 -5.87 14.71 9.14
CA LEU A 96 -4.96 14.48 8.03
C LEU A 96 -5.07 13.05 7.55
N SER A 97 -5.15 12.87 6.24
CA SER A 97 -5.10 11.56 5.59
C SER A 97 -3.91 11.49 4.64
N PHE A 98 -3.26 10.31 4.59
CA PHE A 98 -2.16 10.04 3.68
C PHE A 98 -2.60 9.10 2.56
N TYR A 99 -2.13 9.42 1.36
CA TYR A 99 -2.46 8.73 0.14
C TYR A 99 -1.20 8.30 -0.60
N CYS A 100 -1.32 7.27 -1.41
CA CYS A 100 -0.26 6.79 -2.29
C CYS A 100 -0.83 6.26 -3.60
N LYS A 101 0.04 5.96 -4.53
CA LYS A 101 -0.32 5.24 -5.74
C LYS A 101 -0.74 3.80 -5.42
N PRO A 102 -1.60 3.18 -6.24
CA PRO A 102 -2.05 1.80 -6.02
C PRO A 102 -0.91 0.79 -5.86
N GLU A 103 0.15 0.92 -6.65
CA GLU A 103 1.32 0.05 -6.60
C GLU A 103 2.09 0.10 -5.27
N ASP A 104 1.97 1.19 -4.51
CA ASP A 104 2.65 1.39 -3.22
C ASP A 104 1.74 1.06 -2.01
N TYR A 105 0.45 0.83 -2.25
CA TYR A 105 -0.57 0.75 -1.19
C TYR A 105 -0.26 -0.35 -0.17
N MET A 106 0.02 -1.57 -0.63
CA MET A 106 0.29 -2.70 0.25
C MET A 106 1.55 -2.47 1.09
N ALA A 107 2.60 -1.89 0.50
CA ALA A 107 3.82 -1.55 1.21
C ALA A 107 3.59 -0.45 2.26
N LYS A 108 2.78 0.55 1.94
CA LYS A 108 2.52 1.68 2.85
C LYS A 108 1.54 1.34 3.98
N LYS A 109 0.52 0.54 3.71
CA LYS A 109 -0.51 0.18 4.71
C LYS A 109 -0.10 -1.00 5.58
N TYR A 110 0.48 -2.04 4.99
CA TYR A 110 0.72 -3.32 5.65
C TYR A 110 2.20 -3.71 5.78
N ASP A 111 3.10 -2.82 5.33
CA ASP A 111 4.56 -3.08 5.29
C ASP A 111 4.91 -4.34 4.48
N THR A 112 4.17 -4.58 3.39
CA THR A 112 4.38 -5.72 2.49
C THR A 112 4.76 -5.24 1.10
N LYS A 113 6.03 -5.43 0.72
CA LYS A 113 6.50 -5.15 -0.64
C LYS A 113 6.77 -6.45 -1.38
N ALA A 114 6.14 -6.64 -2.54
CA ALA A 114 6.35 -7.81 -3.38
C ALA A 114 7.83 -7.95 -3.79
N HIS A 115 8.26 -9.18 -4.07
CA HIS A 115 9.60 -9.46 -4.55
C HIS A 115 9.87 -8.72 -5.87
N SER A 116 11.10 -8.21 -6.06
CA SER A 116 11.45 -7.40 -7.23
C SER A 116 11.17 -8.10 -8.56
N GLU A 117 11.46 -9.40 -8.65
CA GLU A 117 11.19 -10.20 -9.84
C GLU A 117 9.68 -10.34 -10.13
N VAL A 118 8.84 -10.42 -9.10
CA VAL A 118 7.37 -10.43 -9.27
C VAL A 118 6.88 -9.09 -9.77
N LEU A 119 7.39 -7.99 -9.20
CA LEU A 119 7.07 -6.64 -9.68
C LEU A 119 7.46 -6.46 -11.15
N GLU A 120 8.67 -6.87 -11.54
CA GLU A 120 9.16 -6.77 -12.90
C GLU A 120 8.33 -7.64 -13.88
N ALA A 121 8.00 -8.87 -13.49
CA ALA A 121 7.21 -9.78 -14.31
C ALA A 121 5.77 -9.27 -14.54
N VAL A 122 5.17 -8.61 -13.53
CA VAL A 122 3.87 -7.94 -13.69
C VAL A 122 4.00 -6.71 -14.60
N GLN A 123 4.98 -5.84 -14.35
CA GLN A 123 5.18 -4.61 -15.13
C GLN A 123 5.49 -4.87 -16.60
N SER A 124 6.23 -5.94 -16.89
CA SER A 124 6.56 -6.38 -18.27
C SER A 124 5.42 -7.15 -18.95
N GLY A 125 4.31 -7.42 -18.22
CA GLY A 125 3.16 -8.15 -18.75
C GLY A 125 3.35 -9.67 -18.88
N HIS A 126 4.41 -10.24 -18.28
CA HIS A 126 4.61 -11.69 -18.22
C HIS A 126 3.60 -12.36 -17.29
N ILE A 127 3.19 -11.68 -16.21
CA ILE A 127 2.14 -12.13 -15.31
C ILE A 127 0.89 -11.30 -15.57
N LYS A 128 -0.22 -11.98 -15.88
CA LYS A 128 -1.53 -11.37 -16.10
C LYS A 128 -2.51 -11.88 -15.05
N PRO A 129 -3.54 -11.09 -14.68
CA PRO A 129 -4.57 -11.55 -13.76
C PRO A 129 -5.14 -12.91 -14.15
N GLY A 130 -5.22 -13.83 -13.20
CA GLY A 130 -5.67 -15.20 -13.36
C GLY A 130 -5.61 -15.96 -12.05
N ARG A 131 -5.82 -17.27 -12.09
CA ARG A 131 -5.69 -18.15 -10.92
C ARG A 131 -4.22 -18.36 -10.60
N THR A 132 -3.81 -17.92 -9.42
CA THR A 132 -2.40 -17.90 -9.01
C THR A 132 -2.19 -18.71 -7.74
N LEU A 133 -1.15 -19.55 -7.70
CA LEU A 133 -0.66 -20.21 -6.49
C LEU A 133 0.63 -19.54 -6.03
N ASP A 134 0.63 -19.06 -4.78
CA ASP A 134 1.85 -18.64 -4.07
C ASP A 134 2.25 -19.73 -3.08
N LEU A 135 3.22 -20.56 -3.50
CA LEU A 135 3.70 -21.72 -2.77
C LEU A 135 4.85 -21.34 -1.85
N GLY A 136 4.64 -21.48 -0.53
CA GLY A 136 5.55 -20.95 0.49
C GLY A 136 5.42 -19.43 0.57
N CYS A 137 4.20 -18.94 0.70
CA CYS A 137 3.86 -17.52 0.62
C CYS A 137 4.43 -16.67 1.77
N GLY A 138 4.89 -17.28 2.86
CA GLY A 138 5.38 -16.59 4.06
C GLY A 138 4.35 -15.56 4.56
N HIS A 139 4.78 -14.32 4.73
CA HIS A 139 3.89 -13.22 5.17
C HIS A 139 3.02 -12.62 4.05
N GLY A 140 2.99 -13.24 2.87
CA GLY A 140 2.05 -12.91 1.80
C GLY A 140 2.39 -11.70 0.95
N ARG A 141 3.65 -11.26 0.93
CA ARG A 141 4.05 -10.06 0.17
C ARG A 141 3.70 -10.13 -1.31
N ASN A 142 3.87 -11.31 -1.95
CA ASN A 142 3.54 -11.52 -3.35
C ASN A 142 2.04 -11.80 -3.53
N ALA A 143 1.47 -12.68 -2.69
CA ALA A 143 0.07 -13.05 -2.71
C ALA A 143 -0.85 -11.82 -2.63
N LEU A 144 -0.64 -10.95 -1.63
CA LEU A 144 -1.45 -9.75 -1.44
C LEU A 144 -1.26 -8.73 -2.57
N TYR A 145 -0.03 -8.58 -3.08
CA TYR A 145 0.23 -7.71 -4.22
C TYR A 145 -0.50 -8.19 -5.48
N LEU A 146 -0.41 -9.48 -5.82
CA LEU A 146 -1.10 -10.03 -6.99
C LEU A 146 -2.62 -9.96 -6.83
N ALA A 147 -3.14 -10.24 -5.63
CA ALA A 147 -4.56 -10.10 -5.34
C ALA A 147 -5.06 -8.66 -5.51
N SER A 148 -4.26 -7.65 -5.13
CA SER A 148 -4.57 -6.23 -5.33
C SER A 148 -4.68 -5.85 -6.81
N LEU A 149 -4.09 -6.64 -7.71
CA LEU A 149 -4.17 -6.49 -9.16
C LEU A 149 -5.27 -7.34 -9.81
N GLY A 150 -6.11 -8.01 -9.00
CA GLY A 150 -7.25 -8.77 -9.49
C GLY A 150 -6.99 -10.25 -9.76
N HIS A 151 -5.87 -10.81 -9.27
CA HIS A 151 -5.65 -12.25 -9.31
C HIS A 151 -6.57 -12.98 -8.31
N ASP A 152 -6.99 -14.21 -8.65
CA ASP A 152 -7.56 -15.18 -7.72
C ASP A 152 -6.41 -16.00 -7.11
N VAL A 153 -6.03 -15.68 -5.87
CA VAL A 153 -4.81 -16.18 -5.27
C VAL A 153 -5.08 -17.28 -4.25
N THR A 154 -4.40 -18.41 -4.41
CA THR A 154 -4.24 -19.42 -3.36
C THR A 154 -2.85 -19.23 -2.76
N ALA A 155 -2.77 -18.89 -1.47
CA ALA A 155 -1.53 -18.63 -0.76
C ALA A 155 -1.32 -19.68 0.33
N VAL A 156 -0.25 -20.46 0.23
CA VAL A 156 -0.03 -21.58 1.15
C VAL A 156 1.37 -21.56 1.77
N ASP A 157 1.42 -21.90 3.04
CA ASP A 157 2.67 -21.98 3.82
C ASP A 157 2.51 -22.94 5.00
N VAL A 158 3.62 -23.42 5.55
CA VAL A 158 3.63 -24.17 6.81
C VAL A 158 3.40 -23.29 8.04
N ASN A 159 3.59 -21.98 7.91
CA ASN A 159 3.36 -21.01 8.96
C ASN A 159 1.89 -20.59 8.99
N ASN A 160 1.11 -21.26 9.83
CA ASN A 160 -0.34 -21.01 9.93
C ASN A 160 -0.67 -19.60 10.47
N GLU A 161 0.16 -19.01 11.31
CA GLU A 161 -0.05 -17.62 11.78
C GLU A 161 0.08 -16.62 10.63
N ALA A 162 1.08 -16.82 9.77
CA ALA A 162 1.27 -15.98 8.59
C ALA A 162 0.09 -16.10 7.61
N THR A 163 -0.41 -17.31 7.34
CA THR A 163 -1.54 -17.51 6.43
C THR A 163 -2.84 -16.94 6.99
N GLN A 164 -3.07 -17.02 8.30
CA GLN A 164 -4.21 -16.36 8.95
C GLN A 164 -4.14 -14.83 8.81
N ARG A 165 -2.95 -14.24 8.99
CA ARG A 165 -2.76 -12.79 8.78
C ARG A 165 -3.05 -12.38 7.33
N ILE A 166 -2.60 -13.19 6.35
CA ILE A 166 -2.89 -12.94 4.93
C ILE A 166 -4.40 -12.94 4.68
N GLN A 167 -5.12 -13.94 5.24
CA GLN A 167 -6.58 -14.01 5.07
C GLN A 167 -7.28 -12.80 5.69
N MET A 168 -6.88 -12.38 6.90
CA MET A 168 -7.45 -11.19 7.53
C MET A 168 -7.26 -9.93 6.69
N ILE A 169 -6.07 -9.71 6.11
CA ILE A 169 -5.82 -8.58 5.22
C ILE A 169 -6.66 -8.68 3.95
N ALA A 170 -6.74 -9.86 3.36
CA ALA A 170 -7.51 -10.08 2.15
C ALA A 170 -9.01 -9.82 2.37
N ASP A 171 -9.55 -10.24 3.51
CA ASP A 171 -10.94 -9.98 3.89
C ASP A 171 -11.19 -8.48 4.12
N GLU A 172 -10.27 -7.78 4.80
CA GLU A 172 -10.36 -6.32 5.01
C GLU A 172 -10.34 -5.54 3.69
N GLU A 173 -9.49 -5.94 2.74
CA GLU A 173 -9.34 -5.28 1.45
C GLU A 173 -10.31 -5.80 0.38
N ASN A 174 -11.10 -6.81 0.71
CA ASN A 174 -12.01 -7.49 -0.22
C ASN A 174 -11.27 -8.08 -1.44
N TYR A 175 -10.11 -8.69 -1.18
CA TYR A 175 -9.31 -9.39 -2.19
C TYR A 175 -9.71 -10.86 -2.30
N ASN A 176 -9.64 -11.41 -3.50
CA ASN A 176 -9.90 -12.82 -3.75
C ASN A 176 -8.66 -13.66 -3.41
N VAL A 177 -8.51 -14.00 -2.12
CA VAL A 177 -7.41 -14.81 -1.59
C VAL A 177 -7.97 -15.96 -0.75
N ARG A 178 -7.44 -17.15 -0.98
CA ARG A 178 -7.56 -18.30 -0.09
C ARG A 178 -6.20 -18.61 0.49
N ALA A 179 -6.02 -18.26 1.77
CA ALA A 179 -4.77 -18.54 2.49
C ALA A 179 -4.93 -19.73 3.42
N GLY A 180 -3.92 -20.62 3.47
CA GLY A 180 -4.01 -21.81 4.31
C GLY A 180 -2.70 -22.54 4.53
N TYR A 181 -2.75 -23.49 5.46
CA TYR A 181 -1.63 -24.37 5.75
C TYR A 181 -1.40 -25.38 4.62
N TYR A 182 -0.16 -25.51 4.22
CA TYR A 182 0.27 -26.56 3.32
C TYR A 182 1.75 -26.86 3.51
N ASP A 183 2.09 -28.16 3.71
CA ASP A 183 3.46 -28.63 3.77
C ASP A 183 3.83 -29.31 2.45
N ILE A 184 4.66 -28.65 1.66
CA ILE A 184 5.14 -29.15 0.37
C ILE A 184 5.94 -30.46 0.49
N ASN A 185 6.52 -30.75 1.65
CA ASN A 185 7.26 -32.00 1.88
C ASN A 185 6.33 -33.16 2.23
N ALA A 186 5.13 -32.88 2.73
CA ALA A 186 4.22 -33.91 3.24
C ALA A 186 3.16 -34.35 2.22
N ALA A 187 2.80 -33.49 1.28
CA ALA A 187 1.72 -33.75 0.33
C ALA A 187 2.03 -33.19 -1.07
N ALA A 188 1.58 -33.90 -2.11
CA ALA A 188 1.55 -33.36 -3.45
C ALA A 188 0.40 -32.34 -3.59
N LEU A 189 0.54 -31.39 -4.49
CA LEU A 189 -0.56 -30.50 -4.88
C LEU A 189 -1.71 -31.36 -5.44
N PRO A 190 -2.97 -31.02 -5.12
CA PRO A 190 -4.13 -31.76 -5.64
C PRO A 190 -4.14 -31.74 -7.17
N GLU A 191 -4.21 -32.88 -7.83
CA GLU A 191 -4.27 -33.00 -9.31
C GLU A 191 -5.50 -32.30 -9.91
N SER A 192 -6.53 -32.06 -9.10
CA SER A 192 -7.77 -31.39 -9.53
C SER A 192 -7.68 -29.87 -9.57
N GLU A 193 -6.61 -29.28 -9.03
CA GLU A 193 -6.41 -27.83 -9.03
C GLU A 193 -5.43 -27.41 -10.12
N THR A 194 -5.86 -26.49 -10.96
CA THR A 194 -5.02 -25.90 -12.01
C THR A 194 -4.89 -24.41 -11.78
N PHE A 195 -3.71 -23.87 -12.08
CA PHE A 195 -3.39 -22.47 -11.95
C PHE A 195 -2.83 -21.92 -13.28
N ASP A 196 -3.13 -20.67 -13.57
CA ASP A 196 -2.55 -19.97 -14.71
C ASP A 196 -1.11 -19.58 -14.45
N PHE A 197 -0.78 -19.41 -13.16
CA PHE A 197 0.55 -19.01 -12.70
C PHE A 197 0.85 -19.60 -11.31
N ILE A 198 2.04 -20.20 -11.17
CA ILE A 198 2.55 -20.68 -9.89
C ILE A 198 3.85 -19.95 -9.58
N LEU A 199 3.93 -19.35 -8.41
CA LEU A 199 5.15 -18.75 -7.91
C LEU A 199 5.61 -19.44 -6.62
N SER A 200 6.93 -19.48 -6.44
CA SER A 200 7.58 -19.93 -5.23
C SER A 200 8.87 -19.13 -5.06
N THR A 201 8.85 -18.14 -4.17
CA THR A 201 10.00 -17.27 -3.96
C THR A 201 10.72 -17.62 -2.67
N VAL A 202 12.03 -17.95 -2.76
CA VAL A 202 12.89 -18.20 -1.59
C VAL A 202 12.48 -19.44 -0.78
N VAL A 203 11.76 -20.40 -1.37
CA VAL A 203 11.27 -21.61 -0.68
C VAL A 203 12.24 -22.76 -0.81
N PHE A 204 12.74 -23.01 -2.02
CA PHE A 204 13.56 -24.20 -2.33
C PHE A 204 14.84 -24.31 -1.52
N MET A 205 15.36 -23.20 -1.01
CA MET A 205 16.53 -23.19 -0.12
C MET A 205 16.28 -23.84 1.24
N PHE A 206 15.00 -24.01 1.63
CA PHE A 206 14.58 -24.65 2.90
C PHE A 206 14.15 -26.10 2.71
N LEU A 207 14.14 -26.62 1.48
CA LEU A 207 13.70 -27.96 1.14
C LEU A 207 14.88 -28.92 1.01
N ASP A 208 14.60 -30.21 1.16
CA ASP A 208 15.57 -31.24 0.84
C ASP A 208 15.87 -31.21 -0.67
N PRO A 209 17.15 -31.02 -1.08
CA PRO A 209 17.53 -30.98 -2.48
C PRO A 209 17.05 -32.18 -3.29
N ASP A 210 16.97 -33.35 -2.70
CA ASP A 210 16.53 -34.59 -3.37
C ASP A 210 15.02 -34.60 -3.69
N GLN A 211 14.22 -33.79 -3.00
CA GLN A 211 12.78 -33.67 -3.22
C GLN A 211 12.42 -32.57 -4.25
N ILE A 212 13.29 -31.60 -4.50
CA ILE A 212 13.02 -30.45 -5.37
C ILE A 212 12.60 -30.88 -6.79
N PRO A 213 13.22 -31.87 -7.47
CA PRO A 213 12.80 -32.29 -8.81
C PRO A 213 11.36 -32.82 -8.86
N ALA A 214 10.94 -33.56 -7.83
CA ALA A 214 9.58 -34.09 -7.74
C ALA A 214 8.55 -32.97 -7.51
N ILE A 215 8.90 -31.99 -6.65
CA ILE A 215 8.07 -30.81 -6.39
C ILE A 215 7.87 -29.99 -7.67
N ILE A 216 8.95 -29.69 -8.41
CA ILE A 216 8.87 -28.93 -9.67
C ILE A 216 8.02 -29.68 -10.69
N LYS A 217 8.15 -31.01 -10.78
CA LYS A 217 7.34 -31.82 -11.69
C LYS A 217 5.83 -31.73 -11.35
N ASN A 218 5.48 -31.65 -10.07
CA ASN A 218 4.08 -31.52 -9.63
C ASN A 218 3.50 -30.12 -9.89
N MET A 219 4.34 -29.13 -10.17
CA MET A 219 3.92 -27.76 -10.51
C MET A 219 3.68 -27.58 -12.03
N GLN A 220 4.03 -28.55 -12.86
CA GLN A 220 3.86 -28.53 -14.32
C GLN A 220 2.50 -29.14 -14.74
#